data_58e7e817e1f33af4fcf8cb0e6ef5d2d3
#
_entry.id   58e7e817e1f33af4fcf8cb0e6ef5d2d3
#
_cell.length_a   1.000
_cell.length_b   1.000
_cell.length_c   1.000
_cell.angle_alpha   90.00
_cell.angle_beta   90.00
_cell.angle_gamma   90.00
#
_symmetry.space_group_name_H-M   'P 1'
#
loop_
_entity.id
_entity.type
_entity.pdbx_description
1 polymer ?
#
loop_
_entity_poly.entity_id
_entity_poly.type
_entity_poly.pdbx_seq_one_letter_code
_entity_poly.pdbx_strand_id
1 'polypeptide(L)'
;AFRNKRIKVNGKRAEPDTRLHQNDLIELYINDEFFPAGAAAPAKKPPRRQPPVTVIYEDGNIAVLYKPAHLLCHSDRTGDANLVDAFAAYLQAKGEYDPHAEQRFAPAICNRLDRGTEGLVIAAKSYAALRDMNAIIRDNQMKKEYLTITVGTPPAGRHIAWLQHSEKNN
;
A
#
# COMPACT_ATOMS: atom_id res chain seq x y z
N ALA A 1 11.76 -1.30 -8.35
CA ALA A 1 12.74 -0.24 -8.59
C ALA A 1 13.42 -0.37 -9.97
N PHE A 2 13.90 -1.55 -10.38
CA PHE A 2 14.56 -1.75 -11.69
C PHE A 2 13.66 -1.44 -12.90
N ARG A 3 12.38 -1.84 -12.88
CA ARG A 3 11.42 -1.56 -13.98
C ARG A 3 11.28 -0.07 -14.30
N ASN A 4 11.46 0.81 -13.33
CA ASN A 4 11.26 2.25 -13.47
C ASN A 4 12.57 3.04 -13.60
N LYS A 5 13.70 2.39 -13.93
CA LYS A 5 15.01 3.05 -14.12
C LYS A 5 15.46 3.88 -12.91
N ARG A 6 15.13 3.44 -11.69
CA ARG A 6 15.33 4.20 -10.45
C ARG A 6 16.60 3.85 -9.68
N ILE A 7 17.49 3.05 -10.26
CA ILE A 7 18.77 2.66 -9.66
C ILE A 7 19.89 2.98 -10.63
N LYS A 8 20.92 3.66 -10.14
CA LYS A 8 22.20 3.85 -10.85
C LYS A 8 23.35 3.34 -10.00
N VAL A 9 24.39 2.84 -10.66
CA VAL A 9 25.67 2.49 -10.07
C VAL A 9 26.75 3.29 -10.80
N ASN A 10 27.49 4.09 -10.07
CA ASN A 10 28.53 5.00 -10.62
C ASN A 10 27.99 5.88 -11.76
N GLY A 11 26.77 6.44 -11.59
CA GLY A 11 26.11 7.31 -12.57
C GLY A 11 25.50 6.57 -13.76
N LYS A 12 25.73 5.27 -13.93
CA LYS A 12 25.15 4.44 -15.00
C LYS A 12 23.93 3.69 -14.50
N ARG A 13 22.95 3.48 -15.38
CA ARG A 13 21.76 2.69 -15.06
C ARG A 13 22.14 1.27 -14.65
N ALA A 14 21.60 0.80 -13.53
CA ALA A 14 21.75 -0.58 -13.08
C ALA A 14 20.66 -1.49 -13.64
N GLU A 15 21.03 -2.68 -14.01
CA GLU A 15 20.16 -3.79 -14.39
C GLU A 15 20.15 -4.84 -13.24
N PRO A 16 19.18 -5.79 -13.21
CA PRO A 16 19.08 -6.78 -12.13
C PRO A 16 20.33 -7.65 -11.92
N ASP A 17 21.13 -7.82 -12.95
CA ASP A 17 22.36 -8.61 -12.99
C ASP A 17 23.64 -7.78 -12.82
N THR A 18 23.50 -6.46 -12.59
CA THR A 18 24.66 -5.57 -12.35
C THR A 18 25.41 -6.02 -11.11
N ARG A 19 26.67 -6.42 -11.30
CA ARG A 19 27.58 -6.78 -10.21
C ARG A 19 28.12 -5.53 -9.53
N LEU A 20 28.06 -5.54 -8.21
CA LEU A 20 28.59 -4.47 -7.37
C LEU A 20 29.99 -4.80 -6.89
N HIS A 21 30.84 -3.78 -6.83
CA HIS A 21 32.20 -3.85 -6.28
C HIS A 21 32.30 -2.95 -5.04
N GLN A 22 33.33 -3.18 -4.27
CA GLN A 22 33.59 -2.34 -3.11
C GLN A 22 33.84 -0.89 -3.58
N ASN A 23 33.22 0.08 -2.89
CA ASN A 23 33.23 1.52 -3.18
C ASN A 23 32.38 1.97 -4.38
N ASP A 24 31.53 1.12 -4.95
CA ASP A 24 30.56 1.59 -5.94
C ASP A 24 29.55 2.55 -5.30
N LEU A 25 29.29 3.66 -6.01
CA LEU A 25 28.24 4.62 -5.62
C LEU A 25 26.90 4.16 -6.16
N ILE A 26 25.97 3.84 -5.24
CA ILE A 26 24.61 3.43 -5.60
C ILE A 26 23.67 4.61 -5.38
N GLU A 27 23.04 5.08 -6.45
CA GLU A 27 22.02 6.13 -6.43
C GLU A 27 20.63 5.49 -6.56
N LEU A 28 19.78 5.69 -5.58
CA LEU A 28 18.42 5.19 -5.55
C LEU A 28 17.42 6.36 -5.72
N TYR A 29 16.70 6.37 -6.81
CA TYR A 29 15.63 7.35 -7.08
C TYR A 29 14.29 6.76 -6.62
N ILE A 30 14.11 6.64 -5.31
CA ILE A 30 12.91 6.12 -4.65
C ILE A 30 12.37 7.19 -3.69
N ASN A 31 11.08 7.11 -3.35
CA ASN A 31 10.48 8.08 -2.45
C ASN A 31 11.09 7.97 -1.06
N ASP A 32 11.25 9.12 -0.39
CA ASP A 32 11.87 9.23 0.94
C ASP A 32 11.14 8.41 2.02
N GLU A 33 9.88 8.08 1.80
CA GLU A 33 9.10 7.22 2.69
C GLU A 33 9.67 5.79 2.88
N PHE A 34 10.59 5.37 2.00
CA PHE A 34 11.26 4.07 2.09
C PHE A 34 12.60 4.12 2.84
N PHE A 35 13.02 5.30 3.30
CA PHE A 35 14.24 5.44 4.10
C PHE A 35 13.91 5.64 5.57
N PRO A 36 14.61 4.93 6.49
CA PRO A 36 14.50 5.29 7.89
C PRO A 36 14.97 6.74 8.10
N ALA A 37 14.22 7.50 8.87
CA ALA A 37 14.46 8.91 9.12
C ALA A 37 15.83 9.16 9.77
N GLY A 38 16.82 9.46 8.94
CA GLY A 38 18.15 9.94 9.35
C GLY A 38 18.58 11.20 8.59
N ALA A 39 17.90 11.56 7.50
CA ALA A 39 18.06 12.82 6.80
C ALA A 39 16.84 13.69 7.09
N ALA A 40 17.05 14.92 7.52
CA ALA A 40 16.00 15.88 7.85
C ALA A 40 15.03 16.04 6.66
N ALA A 41 13.97 15.25 6.64
CA ALA A 41 12.84 15.48 5.77
C ALA A 41 12.13 16.76 6.25
N PRO A 42 11.57 17.61 5.34
CA PRO A 42 10.78 18.75 5.75
C PRO A 42 9.69 18.28 6.71
N ALA A 43 9.53 18.98 7.83
CA ALA A 43 8.63 18.63 8.91
C ALA A 43 7.27 18.22 8.34
N LYS A 44 6.97 16.92 8.38
CA LYS A 44 5.63 16.42 8.06
C LYS A 44 4.66 17.14 8.98
N LYS A 45 3.60 17.72 8.41
CA LYS A 45 2.47 18.22 9.21
C LYS A 45 2.13 17.18 10.27
N PRO A 46 1.83 17.60 11.51
CA PRO A 46 1.52 16.64 12.57
C PRO A 46 0.46 15.65 12.05
N PRO A 47 0.65 14.36 12.30
CA PRO A 47 -0.24 13.35 11.75
C PRO A 47 -1.67 13.69 12.19
N ARG A 48 -2.58 13.88 11.23
CA ARG A 48 -4.01 13.98 11.55
C ARG A 48 -4.38 12.74 12.33
N ARG A 49 -5.20 12.92 13.37
CA ARG A 49 -5.71 11.80 14.16
C ARG A 49 -6.33 10.79 13.20
N GLN A 50 -5.74 9.61 13.11
CA GLN A 50 -6.27 8.55 12.27
C GLN A 50 -7.59 8.06 12.85
N PRO A 51 -8.60 7.74 12.01
CA PRO A 51 -9.82 7.13 12.49
C PRO A 51 -9.53 5.75 13.09
N PRO A 52 -10.37 5.27 14.01
CA PRO A 52 -10.25 3.90 14.49
C PRO A 52 -10.45 2.93 13.32
N VAL A 53 -9.60 1.92 13.24
CA VAL A 53 -9.74 0.87 12.25
C VAL A 53 -10.75 -0.18 12.74
N THR A 54 -11.63 -0.62 11.84
CA THR A 54 -12.55 -1.73 12.12
C THR A 54 -11.92 -3.01 11.59
N VAL A 55 -11.55 -3.91 12.50
CA VAL A 55 -10.97 -5.21 12.19
C VAL A 55 -12.09 -6.26 12.16
N ILE A 56 -12.25 -6.93 11.02
CA ILE A 56 -13.26 -7.98 10.82
C ILE A 56 -12.68 -9.36 11.15
N TYR A 57 -11.42 -9.57 10.84
CA TYR A 57 -10.67 -10.79 11.16
C TYR A 57 -9.22 -10.41 11.40
N GLU A 58 -8.55 -11.14 12.27
CA GLU A 58 -7.11 -10.98 12.53
C GLU A 58 -6.51 -12.27 13.04
N ASP A 59 -5.30 -12.57 12.55
CA ASP A 59 -4.43 -13.60 13.09
C ASP A 59 -2.99 -13.11 13.27
N GLY A 60 -2.03 -14.00 13.45
CA GLY A 60 -0.61 -13.65 13.58
C GLY A 60 0.03 -13.09 12.30
N ASN A 61 -0.58 -13.29 11.13
CA ASN A 61 -0.01 -12.98 9.82
C ASN A 61 -0.72 -11.84 9.10
N ILE A 62 -2.06 -11.84 9.14
CA ILE A 62 -2.90 -10.91 8.40
C ILE A 62 -4.00 -10.32 9.29
N ALA A 63 -4.57 -9.22 8.82
CA ALA A 63 -5.84 -8.70 9.29
C ALA A 63 -6.74 -8.38 8.08
N VAL A 64 -8.05 -8.58 8.25
CA VAL A 64 -9.07 -8.15 7.31
C VAL A 64 -9.75 -6.91 7.91
N LEU A 65 -9.61 -5.78 7.23
CA LEU A 65 -10.06 -4.48 7.68
C LEU A 65 -11.28 -4.04 6.89
N TYR A 66 -12.25 -3.45 7.56
CA TYR A 66 -13.32 -2.74 6.86
C TYR A 66 -12.87 -1.30 6.57
N LYS A 67 -12.88 -0.94 5.30
CA LYS A 67 -12.64 0.42 4.84
C LYS A 67 -13.97 1.12 4.57
N PRO A 68 -14.33 2.18 5.29
CA PRO A 68 -15.52 2.97 4.98
C PRO A 68 -15.32 3.76 3.67
N ALA A 69 -16.43 4.18 3.06
CA ALA A 69 -16.38 5.12 1.95
C ALA A 69 -15.64 6.42 2.35
N HIS A 70 -15.01 7.07 1.39
CA HIS A 70 -14.23 8.29 1.52
C HIS A 70 -12.92 8.20 2.31
N LEU A 71 -12.60 7.08 2.98
CA LEU A 71 -11.28 6.83 3.53
C LEU A 71 -10.30 6.41 2.43
N LEU A 72 -9.11 7.00 2.41
CA LEU A 72 -8.03 6.58 1.52
C LEU A 72 -7.44 5.24 1.97
N CYS A 73 -6.98 4.43 1.03
CA CYS A 73 -6.19 3.23 1.34
C CYS A 73 -4.76 3.59 1.78
N HIS A 74 -4.11 4.49 1.05
CA HIS A 74 -2.76 4.99 1.33
C HIS A 74 -2.77 6.50 1.46
N SER A 75 -1.74 7.05 2.11
CA SER A 75 -1.50 8.49 2.15
C SER A 75 -1.32 9.04 0.73
N ASP A 76 -1.87 10.20 0.49
CA ASP A 76 -1.66 10.99 -0.71
C ASP A 76 -0.97 12.33 -0.36
N ARG A 77 -0.89 13.23 -1.35
CA ARG A 77 -0.29 14.56 -1.15
C ARG A 77 -1.11 15.48 -0.24
N THR A 78 -2.36 15.16 0.02
CA THR A 78 -3.26 15.96 0.88
C THR A 78 -2.97 15.76 2.35
N GLY A 79 -2.33 14.65 2.73
CA GLY A 79 -2.09 14.25 4.11
C GLY A 79 -3.39 13.85 4.83
N ASP A 80 -4.42 13.44 4.07
CA ASP A 80 -5.66 12.94 4.63
C ASP A 80 -5.46 11.60 5.36
N ALA A 81 -6.38 11.32 6.29
CA ALA A 81 -6.41 10.04 6.99
C ALA A 81 -6.51 8.87 6.00
N ASN A 82 -5.81 7.78 6.29
CA ASN A 82 -5.79 6.61 5.43
C ASN A 82 -5.75 5.31 6.25
N LEU A 83 -6.13 4.22 5.58
CA LEU A 83 -6.29 2.91 6.21
C LEU A 83 -4.97 2.31 6.70
N VAL A 84 -3.86 2.50 5.95
CA VAL A 84 -2.54 1.97 6.33
C VAL A 84 -2.05 2.60 7.62
N ASP A 85 -2.11 3.92 7.74
CA ASP A 85 -1.67 4.63 8.95
C ASP A 85 -2.59 4.30 10.14
N ALA A 86 -3.91 4.17 9.91
CA ALA A 86 -4.86 3.75 10.94
C ALA A 86 -4.55 2.34 11.45
N PHE A 87 -4.23 1.41 10.55
CA PHE A 87 -3.84 0.05 10.92
C PHE A 87 -2.50 -0.01 11.65
N ALA A 88 -1.50 0.76 11.21
CA ALA A 88 -0.23 0.87 11.92
C ALA A 88 -0.41 1.40 13.35
N ALA A 89 -1.25 2.43 13.53
CA ALA A 89 -1.57 2.96 14.86
C ALA A 89 -2.30 1.93 15.74
N TYR A 90 -3.20 1.13 15.16
CA TYR A 90 -3.87 0.03 15.85
C TYR A 90 -2.87 -1.03 16.36
N LEU A 91 -1.96 -1.50 15.50
CA LEU A 91 -0.95 -2.48 15.88
C LEU A 91 0.05 -1.92 16.91
N GLN A 92 0.38 -0.63 16.80
CA GLN A 92 1.22 0.05 17.79
C GLN A 92 0.54 0.09 19.16
N ALA A 93 -0.74 0.40 19.22
CA ALA A 93 -1.52 0.39 20.47
C ALA A 93 -1.61 -1.00 21.11
N LYS A 94 -1.57 -2.07 20.28
CA LYS A 94 -1.50 -3.47 20.74
C LYS A 94 -0.09 -3.93 21.15
N GLY A 95 0.95 -3.13 20.88
CA GLY A 95 2.33 -3.52 21.10
C GLY A 95 2.88 -4.50 20.04
N GLU A 96 2.19 -4.68 18.93
CA GLU A 96 2.57 -5.58 17.84
C GLU A 96 3.39 -4.86 16.73
N TYR A 97 3.51 -3.55 16.79
CA TYR A 97 4.29 -2.73 15.88
C TYR A 97 4.96 -1.57 16.61
N ASP A 98 6.28 -1.44 16.46
CA ASP A 98 7.06 -0.30 16.94
C ASP A 98 7.64 0.45 15.73
N PRO A 99 7.22 1.70 15.47
CA PRO A 99 7.75 2.50 14.37
C PRO A 99 9.23 2.90 14.54
N HIS A 100 9.83 2.70 15.72
CA HIS A 100 11.22 3.05 16.02
C HIS A 100 12.15 1.85 16.08
N ALA A 101 11.63 0.62 16.02
CA ALA A 101 12.45 -0.59 16.06
C ALA A 101 13.34 -0.69 14.82
N GLU A 102 14.57 -1.16 15.01
CA GLU A 102 15.46 -1.54 13.90
C GLU A 102 14.89 -2.75 13.14
N GLN A 103 15.11 -2.81 11.82
CA GLN A 103 14.70 -3.92 10.94
C GLN A 103 13.20 -4.27 11.02
N ARG A 104 12.35 -3.28 11.27
CA ARG A 104 10.90 -3.48 11.35
C ARG A 104 10.27 -3.70 9.98
N PHE A 105 9.22 -4.51 9.96
CA PHE A 105 8.27 -4.52 8.86
C PHE A 105 7.18 -3.48 9.14
N ALA A 106 7.00 -2.51 8.23
CA ALA A 106 5.87 -1.59 8.32
C ALA A 106 4.59 -2.30 7.85
N PRO A 107 3.50 -2.30 8.64
CA PRO A 107 2.24 -2.90 8.25
C PRO A 107 1.78 -2.37 6.88
N ALA A 108 1.30 -3.27 6.02
CA ALA A 108 0.96 -2.94 4.65
C ALA A 108 -0.35 -3.59 4.24
N ILE A 109 -1.11 -2.93 3.36
CA ILE A 109 -2.31 -3.54 2.75
C ILE A 109 -1.93 -4.30 1.48
N CYS A 110 -2.60 -5.43 1.25
CA CYS A 110 -2.35 -6.33 0.13
C CYS A 110 -3.20 -6.00 -1.09
N ASN A 111 -4.38 -5.41 -0.91
CA ASN A 111 -5.28 -4.96 -1.97
C ASN A 111 -5.76 -3.53 -1.69
N ARG A 112 -6.35 -2.89 -2.69
CA ARG A 112 -6.86 -1.52 -2.57
C ARG A 112 -8.31 -1.46 -3.02
N LEU A 113 -9.04 -0.53 -2.42
CA LEU A 113 -10.34 -0.05 -2.87
C LEU A 113 -10.23 1.44 -3.18
N ASP A 114 -11.01 1.91 -4.11
CA ASP A 114 -11.10 3.33 -4.44
C ASP A 114 -11.65 4.14 -3.26
N ARG A 115 -11.42 5.44 -3.27
CA ARG A 115 -11.85 6.33 -2.19
C ARG A 115 -13.34 6.22 -1.89
N GLY A 116 -14.18 6.21 -2.94
CA GLY A 116 -15.64 6.09 -2.82
C GLY A 116 -16.17 4.70 -2.52
N THR A 117 -15.34 3.66 -2.69
CA THR A 117 -15.73 2.27 -2.46
C THR A 117 -15.51 1.90 -0.99
N GLU A 118 -16.48 1.27 -0.37
CA GLU A 118 -16.36 0.65 0.94
C GLU A 118 -16.20 -0.86 0.83
N GLY A 119 -15.67 -1.50 1.87
CA GLY A 119 -15.56 -2.95 1.92
C GLY A 119 -14.27 -3.45 2.55
N LEU A 120 -13.90 -4.69 2.22
CA LEU A 120 -12.84 -5.42 2.88
C LEU A 120 -11.48 -5.20 2.22
N VAL A 121 -10.48 -4.94 3.05
CA VAL A 121 -9.10 -4.80 2.66
C VAL A 121 -8.25 -5.73 3.53
N ILE A 122 -7.40 -6.53 2.88
CA ILE A 122 -6.46 -7.42 3.58
C ILE A 122 -5.18 -6.66 3.86
N ALA A 123 -4.72 -6.72 5.10
CA ALA A 123 -3.47 -6.13 5.56
C ALA A 123 -2.53 -7.23 6.07
N ALA A 124 -1.25 -7.09 5.79
CA ALA A 124 -0.20 -7.99 6.26
C ALA A 124 0.49 -7.40 7.50
N LYS A 125 0.79 -8.27 8.46
CA LYS A 125 1.51 -7.95 9.70
C LYS A 125 3.00 -8.30 9.63
N SER A 126 3.42 -9.01 8.58
CA SER A 126 4.80 -9.40 8.34
C SER A 126 5.16 -9.37 6.85
N TYR A 127 6.47 -9.30 6.57
CA TYR A 127 6.97 -9.36 5.19
C TYR A 127 6.60 -10.70 4.49
N ALA A 128 6.66 -11.81 5.22
CA ALA A 128 6.29 -13.12 4.69
C ALA A 128 4.81 -13.14 4.27
N ALA A 129 3.92 -12.68 5.16
CA ALA A 129 2.49 -12.58 4.86
C ALA A 129 2.19 -11.66 3.66
N LEU A 130 2.88 -10.50 3.57
CA LEU A 130 2.72 -9.60 2.42
C LEU A 130 3.13 -10.27 1.10
N ARG A 131 4.27 -10.95 1.10
CA ARG A 131 4.77 -11.67 -0.08
C ARG A 131 3.80 -12.76 -0.53
N ASP A 132 3.31 -13.56 0.41
CA ASP A 132 2.45 -14.69 0.13
C ASP A 132 1.06 -14.22 -0.33
N MET A 133 0.49 -13.19 0.30
CA MET A 133 -0.75 -12.57 -0.14
C MET A 133 -0.63 -11.93 -1.52
N ASN A 134 0.48 -11.27 -1.81
CA ASN A 134 0.73 -10.71 -3.15
C ASN A 134 0.85 -11.82 -4.22
N ALA A 135 1.38 -12.99 -3.89
CA ALA A 135 1.41 -14.14 -4.78
C ALA A 135 -0.02 -14.65 -5.04
N ILE A 136 -0.82 -14.88 -4.01
CA ILE A 136 -2.23 -15.31 -4.10
C ILE A 136 -3.04 -14.36 -4.99
N ILE A 137 -2.87 -13.04 -4.81
CA ILE A 137 -3.58 -12.03 -5.58
C ILE A 137 -3.12 -12.00 -7.04
N ARG A 138 -1.81 -12.05 -7.28
CA ARG A 138 -1.22 -12.06 -8.64
C ARG A 138 -1.67 -13.30 -9.44
N ASP A 139 -1.75 -14.43 -8.77
CA ASP A 139 -2.10 -15.71 -9.38
C ASP A 139 -3.63 -15.93 -9.45
N ASN A 140 -4.42 -14.85 -9.19
CA ASN A 140 -5.90 -14.83 -9.22
C ASN A 140 -6.56 -15.89 -8.33
N GLN A 141 -5.92 -16.29 -7.25
CA GLN A 141 -6.47 -17.28 -6.31
C GLN A 141 -7.45 -16.65 -5.30
N MET A 142 -7.55 -15.32 -5.26
CA MET A 142 -8.48 -14.60 -4.41
C MET A 142 -9.75 -14.23 -5.19
N LYS A 143 -10.90 -14.75 -4.75
CA LYS A 143 -12.21 -14.36 -5.29
C LYS A 143 -12.59 -12.98 -4.75
N LYS A 144 -12.93 -12.05 -5.65
CA LYS A 144 -13.38 -10.69 -5.31
C LYS A 144 -14.82 -10.52 -5.74
N GLU A 145 -15.68 -10.17 -4.81
CA GLU A 145 -17.10 -9.93 -5.06
C GLU A 145 -17.45 -8.51 -4.61
N TYR A 146 -18.31 -7.85 -5.39
CA TYR A 146 -18.78 -6.50 -5.12
C TYR A 146 -20.30 -6.44 -5.24
N LEU A 147 -20.92 -5.65 -4.39
CA LEU A 147 -22.31 -5.26 -4.49
C LEU A 147 -22.39 -3.84 -5.01
N THR A 148 -23.30 -3.58 -5.94
CA THR A 148 -23.54 -2.25 -6.47
C THR A 148 -25.02 -2.02 -6.70
N ILE A 149 -25.42 -0.75 -6.67
CA ILE A 149 -26.77 -0.32 -7.04
C ILE A 149 -26.66 0.38 -8.39
N THR A 150 -27.47 -0.04 -9.34
CA THR A 150 -27.49 0.51 -10.70
C THR A 150 -28.85 1.14 -11.01
N VAL A 151 -28.85 2.09 -11.94
CA VAL A 151 -30.09 2.61 -12.56
C VAL A 151 -30.51 1.61 -13.63
N GLY A 152 -31.78 1.16 -13.56
CA GLY A 152 -32.32 0.15 -14.48
C GLY A 152 -31.86 -1.28 -14.14
N THR A 153 -32.06 -2.19 -15.06
CA THR A 153 -31.72 -3.60 -14.92
C THR A 153 -30.64 -3.97 -15.95
N PRO A 154 -29.38 -3.96 -15.59
CA PRO A 154 -28.33 -4.38 -16.52
C PRO A 154 -28.52 -5.87 -16.84
N PRO A 155 -28.22 -6.28 -18.09
CA PRO A 155 -28.30 -7.69 -18.45
C PRO A 155 -27.30 -8.52 -17.62
N ALA A 156 -27.71 -9.72 -17.20
CA ALA A 156 -26.81 -10.64 -16.52
C ALA A 156 -25.71 -11.14 -17.48
N GLY A 157 -24.53 -11.39 -16.95
CA GLY A 157 -23.42 -11.98 -17.72
C GLY A 157 -22.12 -11.18 -17.63
N ARG A 158 -21.18 -11.55 -18.50
CA ARG A 158 -19.87 -10.91 -18.59
C ARG A 158 -19.94 -9.66 -19.45
N HIS A 159 -19.56 -8.53 -18.88
CA HIS A 159 -19.45 -7.26 -19.60
C HIS A 159 -17.97 -6.88 -19.77
N ILE A 160 -17.61 -6.42 -20.98
CA ILE A 160 -16.26 -5.98 -21.32
C ILE A 160 -16.35 -4.53 -21.76
N ALA A 161 -15.54 -3.67 -21.18
CA ALA A 161 -15.45 -2.27 -21.52
C ALA A 161 -13.99 -1.81 -21.55
N TRP A 162 -13.72 -0.75 -22.33
CA TRP A 162 -12.43 -0.09 -22.33
C TRP A 162 -12.49 1.10 -21.36
N LEU A 163 -11.51 1.19 -20.48
CA LEU A 163 -11.34 2.33 -19.57
C LEU A 163 -10.22 3.23 -20.06
N GLN A 164 -10.56 4.47 -20.37
CA GLN A 164 -9.57 5.48 -20.75
C GLN A 164 -9.43 6.51 -19.62
N HIS A 165 -8.21 6.74 -19.16
CA HIS A 165 -7.92 7.83 -18.23
C HIS A 165 -7.86 9.14 -18.99
N SER A 166 -8.67 10.13 -18.58
CA SER A 166 -8.66 11.48 -19.14
C SER A 166 -8.07 12.45 -18.11
N GLU A 167 -6.94 13.08 -18.46
CA GLU A 167 -6.31 14.10 -17.61
C GLU A 167 -7.14 15.39 -17.48
N LYS A 168 -8.16 15.57 -18.35
CA LYS A 168 -8.99 16.79 -18.37
C LYS A 168 -10.14 16.82 -17.36
N ASN A 169 -10.44 15.71 -16.70
CA ASN A 169 -11.58 15.57 -15.76
C ASN A 169 -11.19 15.05 -14.39
N ASN A 170 -10.02 15.41 -13.89
CA ASN A 170 -9.59 15.14 -12.52
C ASN A 170 -9.69 16.40 -11.67
#